data_73378711851828a1f9e7658b7e10c8f5
#
_entry.id   73378711851828a1f9e7658b7e10c8f5
#
_cell.length_a   1.000
_cell.length_b   1.000
_cell.length_c   1.000
_cell.angle_alpha   90.00
_cell.angle_beta   90.00
_cell.angle_gamma   90.00
#
_symmetry.space_group_name_H-M   'P 1'
#
loop_
_entity.id
_entity.type
_entity.pdbx_description
1 polymer ?
#
loop_
_entity_poly.entity_id
_entity_poly.type
_entity_poly.pdbx_seq_one_letter_code
_entity_poly.pdbx_strand_id
1 'polypeptide(L)'
;MQFLTGDIARNIIGEMRASYVLDTDVIVAALRSNRGASRQLLLAALKQQFELLLSVPLILEYEVVLTRPEHLAASGLSSREVGRVLDDLGLVARSVRLAFRWRPMLSDPDDDMVLETATNGSANAIVTFNQRDFASVIKGFRCAAILPAAALQQIRSSNP
;
A
#
# COMPACT_ATOMS: atom_id res chain seq x y z
N MET A 1 27.64 3.88 24.44
CA MET A 1 27.13 5.09 23.78
C MET A 1 26.94 4.98 22.26
N GLN A 2 27.70 4.16 21.58
CA GLN A 2 27.55 3.95 20.12
C GLN A 2 26.22 3.23 19.72
N PHE A 3 25.62 2.48 20.62
CA PHE A 3 24.37 1.74 20.35
C PHE A 3 23.12 2.63 20.31
N LEU A 4 23.09 3.73 21.07
CA LEU A 4 21.96 4.66 21.12
C LEU A 4 21.86 5.54 19.88
N THR A 5 22.96 5.87 19.24
CA THR A 5 22.99 6.68 18.00
C THR A 5 22.45 5.92 16.79
N GLY A 6 22.68 4.60 16.71
CA GLY A 6 22.16 3.76 15.63
C GLY A 6 20.65 3.61 15.69
N ASP A 7 20.09 3.45 16.87
CA ASP A 7 18.64 3.27 17.04
C ASP A 7 17.89 4.60 16.88
N ILE A 8 18.46 5.70 17.32
CA ILE A 8 17.91 7.03 17.10
C ILE A 8 17.93 7.38 15.61
N ALA A 9 19.04 7.10 14.92
CA ALA A 9 19.14 7.33 13.47
C ALA A 9 18.13 6.46 12.68
N ARG A 10 17.92 5.20 13.07
CA ARG A 10 16.91 4.34 12.47
C ARG A 10 15.49 4.83 12.72
N ASN A 11 15.20 5.31 13.93
CA ASN A 11 13.90 5.88 14.25
C ASN A 11 13.65 7.18 13.48
N ILE A 12 14.62 8.06 13.38
CA ILE A 12 14.52 9.31 12.63
C ILE A 12 14.37 9.03 11.14
N ILE A 13 15.12 8.08 10.56
CA ILE A 13 14.99 7.67 9.16
C ILE A 13 13.64 6.97 8.92
N GLY A 14 13.15 6.19 9.87
CA GLY A 14 11.82 5.59 9.82
C GLY A 14 10.70 6.63 9.83
N GLU A 15 10.83 7.67 10.63
CA GLU A 15 9.89 8.79 10.71
C GLU A 15 9.89 9.66 9.43
N MET A 16 10.99 9.68 8.68
CA MET A 16 11.13 10.46 7.44
C MET A 16 10.62 9.71 6.20
N ARG A 17 10.35 8.42 6.29
CA ARG A 17 9.81 7.67 5.16
C ARG A 17 8.33 7.94 4.98
N ALA A 18 7.93 8.17 3.72
CA ALA A 18 6.52 8.25 3.39
C ALA A 18 5.84 6.91 3.69
N SER A 19 4.62 7.00 4.22
CA SER A 19 3.77 5.83 4.50
C SER A 19 2.59 5.81 3.53
N TYR A 20 2.41 4.69 2.86
CA TYR A 20 1.37 4.52 1.84
C TYR A 20 0.54 3.27 2.08
N VAL A 21 -0.74 3.38 1.76
CA VAL A 21 -1.63 2.25 1.53
C VAL A 21 -1.81 2.10 0.02
N LEU A 22 -1.65 0.89 -0.50
CA LEU A 22 -1.88 0.60 -1.91
C LEU A 22 -3.30 0.07 -2.10
N ASP A 23 -4.06 0.72 -2.96
CA ASP A 23 -5.36 0.23 -3.38
C ASP A 23 -5.21 -1.10 -4.15
N THR A 24 -6.21 -1.96 -4.07
CA THR A 24 -6.19 -3.30 -4.68
C THR A 24 -5.92 -3.24 -6.18
N ASP A 25 -6.46 -2.25 -6.90
CA ASP A 25 -6.23 -2.08 -8.33
C ASP A 25 -4.75 -1.81 -8.66
N VAL A 26 -4.02 -1.16 -7.77
CA VAL A 26 -2.57 -0.93 -7.91
C VAL A 26 -1.80 -2.24 -7.81
N ILE A 27 -2.16 -3.10 -6.87
CA ILE A 27 -1.54 -4.44 -6.73
C ILE A 27 -1.88 -5.32 -7.94
N VAL A 28 -3.13 -5.28 -8.42
CA VAL A 28 -3.54 -5.98 -9.66
C VAL A 28 -2.67 -5.53 -10.83
N ALA A 29 -2.54 -4.22 -11.04
CA ALA A 29 -1.70 -3.66 -12.10
C ALA A 29 -0.23 -4.05 -11.96
N ALA A 30 0.29 -4.09 -10.74
CA ALA A 30 1.67 -4.47 -10.45
C ALA A 30 1.98 -5.91 -10.88
N LEU A 31 1.04 -6.84 -10.72
CA LEU A 31 1.24 -8.24 -11.12
C LEU A 31 0.98 -8.47 -12.62
N ARG A 32 0.21 -7.61 -13.27
CA ARG A 32 -0.11 -7.73 -14.71
C ARG A 32 0.94 -7.15 -15.64
N SER A 33 1.74 -6.21 -15.18
CA SER A 33 2.73 -5.51 -16.00
C SER A 33 4.13 -5.57 -15.38
N ASN A 34 5.12 -5.97 -16.15
CA ASN A 34 6.51 -6.04 -15.69
C ASN A 34 7.22 -4.69 -15.64
N ARG A 35 6.68 -3.65 -16.28
CA ARG A 35 7.37 -2.36 -16.49
C ARG A 35 6.61 -1.15 -15.94
N GLY A 36 5.34 -1.31 -15.58
CA GLY A 36 4.51 -0.21 -15.14
C GLY A 36 4.93 0.38 -13.79
N ALA A 37 4.45 1.59 -13.51
CA ALA A 37 4.71 2.28 -12.25
C ALA A 37 4.25 1.46 -11.03
N SER A 38 3.13 0.75 -11.13
CA SER A 38 2.63 -0.14 -10.07
C SER A 38 3.61 -1.27 -9.75
N ARG A 39 4.24 -1.88 -10.76
CA ARG A 39 5.26 -2.92 -10.55
C ARG A 39 6.49 -2.35 -9.83
N GLN A 40 6.96 -1.20 -10.26
CA GLN A 40 8.10 -0.55 -9.62
C GLN A 40 7.78 -0.15 -8.18
N LEU A 41 6.54 0.27 -7.92
CA LEU A 41 6.09 0.59 -6.57
C LEU A 41 6.01 -0.66 -5.68
N LEU A 42 5.54 -1.78 -6.21
CA LEU A 42 5.55 -3.06 -5.51
C LEU A 42 6.98 -3.48 -5.12
N LEU A 43 7.92 -3.37 -6.06
CA LEU A 43 9.33 -3.66 -5.78
C LEU A 43 9.92 -2.69 -4.76
N ALA A 44 9.55 -1.42 -4.80
CA ALA A 44 9.96 -0.43 -3.81
C ALA A 44 9.44 -0.79 -2.41
N ALA A 45 8.20 -1.28 -2.30
CA ALA A 45 7.63 -1.77 -1.05
C ALA A 45 8.43 -2.95 -0.49
N LEU A 46 8.72 -3.95 -1.32
CA LEU A 46 9.51 -5.12 -0.92
C LEU A 46 10.94 -4.75 -0.49
N LYS A 47 11.51 -3.71 -1.08
CA LYS A 47 12.81 -3.14 -0.70
C LYS A 47 12.73 -2.16 0.47
N GLN A 48 11.55 -1.95 1.03
CA GLN A 48 11.31 -1.01 2.13
C GLN A 48 11.78 0.42 1.84
N GLN A 49 11.64 0.87 0.59
CA GLN A 49 11.95 2.24 0.19
C GLN A 49 10.91 3.26 0.66
N PHE A 50 9.75 2.79 1.07
CA PHE A 50 8.72 3.52 1.79
C PHE A 50 8.05 2.59 2.80
N GLU A 51 7.27 3.14 3.70
CA GLU A 51 6.52 2.35 4.67
C GLU A 51 5.18 1.91 4.07
N LEU A 52 5.07 0.63 3.74
CA LEU A 52 3.81 0.04 3.31
C LEU A 52 2.93 -0.23 4.53
N LEU A 53 1.69 0.24 4.51
CA LEU A 53 0.70 -0.04 5.55
C LEU A 53 -0.26 -1.12 5.08
N LEU A 54 -0.45 -2.14 5.90
CA LEU A 54 -1.40 -3.23 5.66
C LEU A 54 -2.22 -3.53 6.91
N SER A 55 -3.50 -3.77 6.70
CA SER A 55 -4.37 -4.39 7.70
C SER A 55 -4.73 -5.81 7.27
N VAL A 56 -5.18 -6.64 8.22
CA VAL A 56 -5.61 -8.01 7.90
C VAL A 56 -6.74 -8.03 6.88
N PRO A 57 -7.82 -7.22 7.01
CA PRO A 57 -8.86 -7.20 5.99
C PRO A 57 -8.35 -6.82 4.60
N LEU A 58 -7.40 -5.88 4.51
CA LEU A 58 -6.87 -5.44 3.23
C LEU A 58 -6.02 -6.51 2.54
N ILE A 59 -5.15 -7.21 3.27
CA ILE A 59 -4.35 -8.28 2.65
C ILE A 59 -5.21 -9.47 2.22
N LEU A 60 -6.28 -9.77 2.96
CA LEU A 60 -7.24 -10.79 2.56
C LEU A 60 -8.00 -10.38 1.29
N GLU A 61 -8.34 -9.10 1.15
CA GLU A 61 -8.95 -8.57 -0.07
C GLU A 61 -8.00 -8.68 -1.26
N TYR A 62 -6.71 -8.37 -1.07
CA TYR A 62 -5.70 -8.60 -2.11
C TYR A 62 -5.71 -10.06 -2.58
N GLU A 63 -5.71 -11.01 -1.65
CA GLU A 63 -5.71 -12.44 -1.97
C GLU A 63 -6.95 -12.83 -2.77
N VAL A 64 -8.13 -12.44 -2.32
CA VAL A 64 -9.41 -12.73 -2.98
C VAL A 64 -9.43 -12.20 -4.41
N VAL A 65 -9.00 -10.96 -4.62
CA VAL A 65 -9.02 -10.34 -5.95
C VAL A 65 -7.95 -10.93 -6.87
N LEU A 66 -6.72 -11.06 -6.38
CA LEU A 66 -5.56 -11.51 -7.18
C LEU A 66 -5.67 -12.99 -7.61
N THR A 67 -6.39 -13.80 -6.86
CA THR A 67 -6.61 -15.22 -7.18
C THR A 67 -7.84 -15.48 -8.04
N ARG A 68 -8.55 -14.44 -8.47
CA ARG A 68 -9.60 -14.59 -9.48
C ARG A 68 -9.01 -15.12 -10.79
N PRO A 69 -9.73 -16.04 -11.51
CA PRO A 69 -9.20 -16.65 -12.72
C PRO A 69 -8.68 -15.66 -13.76
N GLU A 70 -9.39 -14.56 -13.97
CA GLU A 70 -9.00 -13.52 -14.93
C GLU A 70 -7.69 -12.80 -14.53
N HIS A 71 -7.44 -12.62 -13.23
CA HIS A 71 -6.21 -12.00 -12.76
C HIS A 71 -5.03 -12.96 -12.77
N LEU A 72 -5.24 -14.23 -12.44
CA LEU A 72 -4.20 -15.25 -12.58
C LEU A 72 -3.80 -15.42 -14.04
N ALA A 73 -4.77 -15.47 -14.96
CA ALA A 73 -4.48 -15.54 -16.39
C ALA A 73 -3.67 -14.33 -16.88
N ALA A 74 -4.04 -13.13 -16.44
CA ALA A 74 -3.39 -11.89 -16.86
C ALA A 74 -1.97 -11.72 -16.27
N SER A 75 -1.74 -12.16 -15.04
CA SER A 75 -0.43 -12.08 -14.37
C SER A 75 0.51 -13.22 -14.76
N GLY A 76 -0.04 -14.35 -15.20
CA GLY A 76 0.73 -15.57 -15.44
C GLY A 76 1.18 -16.29 -14.16
N LEU A 77 0.67 -15.87 -13.00
CA LEU A 77 1.00 -16.46 -11.71
C LEU A 77 -0.01 -17.53 -11.30
N SER A 78 0.44 -18.51 -10.54
CA SER A 78 -0.44 -19.44 -9.82
C SER A 78 -0.94 -18.80 -8.52
N SER A 79 -2.02 -19.33 -7.94
CA SER A 79 -2.50 -18.91 -6.63
C SER A 79 -1.42 -19.01 -5.55
N ARG A 80 -0.56 -20.03 -5.64
CA ARG A 80 0.57 -20.24 -4.72
C ARG A 80 1.62 -19.14 -4.86
N GLU A 81 1.93 -18.72 -6.07
CA GLU A 81 2.88 -17.62 -6.31
C GLU A 81 2.32 -16.29 -5.85
N VAL A 82 1.03 -16.02 -6.06
CA VAL A 82 0.34 -14.87 -5.49
C VAL A 82 0.44 -14.87 -3.96
N GLY A 83 0.20 -16.01 -3.32
CA GLY A 83 0.34 -16.16 -1.87
C GLY A 83 1.73 -15.80 -1.37
N ARG A 84 2.79 -16.21 -2.08
CA ARG A 84 4.17 -15.85 -1.73
C ARG A 84 4.43 -14.35 -1.82
N VAL A 85 3.91 -13.68 -2.85
CA VAL A 85 4.04 -12.22 -2.98
C VAL A 85 3.36 -11.53 -1.79
N LEU A 86 2.17 -11.98 -1.40
CA LEU A 86 1.43 -11.41 -0.28
C LEU A 86 2.12 -11.68 1.07
N ASP A 87 2.70 -12.87 1.24
CA ASP A 87 3.50 -13.20 2.42
C ASP A 87 4.71 -12.27 2.54
N ASP A 88 5.43 -12.04 1.45
CA ASP A 88 6.58 -11.14 1.41
C ASP A 88 6.17 -9.69 1.72
N LEU A 89 5.03 -9.21 1.19
CA LEU A 89 4.50 -7.90 1.53
C LEU A 89 4.12 -7.81 3.01
N GLY A 90 3.51 -8.85 3.56
CA GLY A 90 3.16 -8.92 4.98
C GLY A 90 4.38 -8.84 5.91
N LEU A 91 5.52 -9.40 5.48
CA LEU A 91 6.76 -9.36 6.24
C LEU A 91 7.38 -7.97 6.31
N VAL A 92 7.28 -7.17 5.25
CA VAL A 92 7.90 -5.83 5.18
C VAL A 92 6.97 -4.71 5.60
N ALA A 93 5.66 -4.94 5.58
CA ALA A 93 4.66 -3.92 5.88
C ALA A 93 4.58 -3.61 7.38
N ARG A 94 4.20 -2.37 7.69
CA ARG A 94 3.72 -2.04 9.03
C ARG A 94 2.26 -2.50 9.15
N SER A 95 2.01 -3.37 10.12
CA SER A 95 0.66 -3.83 10.42
C SER A 95 -0.18 -2.71 11.04
N VAL A 96 -1.36 -2.48 10.48
CA VAL A 96 -2.31 -1.49 10.96
C VAL A 96 -3.48 -2.19 11.63
N ARG A 97 -3.73 -1.85 12.90
CA ARG A 97 -4.89 -2.32 13.64
C ARG A 97 -6.08 -1.41 13.36
N LEU A 98 -7.21 -1.99 12.96
CA LEU A 98 -8.42 -1.23 12.69
C LEU A 98 -9.20 -0.97 13.98
N ALA A 99 -8.92 0.16 14.64
CA ALA A 99 -9.65 0.63 15.82
C ALA A 99 -10.96 1.31 15.45
N PHE A 100 -10.99 2.03 14.30
CA PHE A 100 -12.15 2.71 13.79
C PHE A 100 -12.58 2.12 12.45
N ARG A 101 -13.88 1.89 12.31
CA ARG A 101 -14.51 1.43 11.07
C ARG A 101 -15.45 2.51 10.57
N TRP A 102 -15.26 2.89 9.33
CA TRP A 102 -15.97 4.01 8.69
C TRP A 102 -16.97 3.56 7.65
N ARG A 103 -17.55 2.38 7.81
CA ARG A 103 -18.47 1.81 6.81
C ARG A 103 -19.91 2.20 7.02
N PRO A 104 -20.67 2.42 5.94
CA PRO A 104 -20.21 2.64 4.57
C PRO A 104 -19.87 4.11 4.33
N MET A 105 -18.67 4.41 3.84
CA MET A 105 -18.23 5.79 3.54
C MET A 105 -18.02 6.01 2.04
N LEU A 106 -17.71 4.95 1.30
CA LEU A 106 -17.45 4.98 -0.13
C LEU A 106 -18.50 4.17 -0.90
N SER A 107 -18.63 4.46 -2.19
CA SER A 107 -19.58 3.77 -3.08
C SER A 107 -19.26 2.29 -3.21
N ASP A 108 -17.96 1.94 -3.18
CA ASP A 108 -17.48 0.58 -3.20
C ASP A 108 -17.04 0.16 -1.79
N PRO A 109 -17.65 -0.90 -1.21
CA PRO A 109 -17.26 -1.41 0.11
C PRO A 109 -15.81 -1.88 0.19
N ASP A 110 -15.20 -2.30 -0.93
CA ASP A 110 -13.81 -2.75 -0.97
C ASP A 110 -12.85 -1.57 -0.78
N ASP A 111 -13.23 -0.38 -1.25
CA ASP A 111 -12.49 0.86 -1.03
C ASP A 111 -12.51 1.31 0.43
N ASP A 112 -13.54 0.93 1.19
CA ASP A 112 -13.61 1.21 2.62
C ASP A 112 -12.46 0.57 3.41
N MET A 113 -12.00 -0.62 3.03
CA MET A 113 -10.86 -1.28 3.68
C MET A 113 -9.56 -0.49 3.48
N VAL A 114 -9.38 0.07 2.29
CA VAL A 114 -8.24 0.93 1.96
C VAL A 114 -8.28 2.21 2.81
N LEU A 115 -9.42 2.86 2.86
CA LEU A 115 -9.64 4.07 3.67
C LEU A 115 -9.43 3.80 5.17
N GLU A 116 -9.99 2.73 5.70
CA GLU A 116 -9.83 2.34 7.11
C GLU A 116 -8.37 2.08 7.47
N THR A 117 -7.64 1.39 6.59
CA THR A 117 -6.22 1.14 6.78
C THR A 117 -5.42 2.44 6.78
N ALA A 118 -5.71 3.34 5.84
CA ALA A 118 -5.03 4.63 5.73
C ALA A 118 -5.30 5.53 6.94
N THR A 119 -6.54 5.63 7.39
CA THR A 119 -6.91 6.50 8.51
C THR A 119 -6.40 5.96 9.85
N ASN A 120 -6.57 4.66 10.12
CA ASN A 120 -6.05 4.04 11.34
C ASN A 120 -4.52 3.99 11.39
N GLY A 121 -3.87 3.90 10.23
CA GLY A 121 -2.42 3.88 10.13
C GLY A 121 -1.77 5.25 9.98
N SER A 122 -2.55 6.32 9.91
CA SER A 122 -2.05 7.68 9.66
C SER A 122 -1.19 7.77 8.40
N ALA A 123 -1.66 7.16 7.31
CA ALA A 123 -0.96 7.14 6.03
C ALA A 123 -0.78 8.55 5.46
N ASN A 124 0.36 8.82 4.84
CA ASN A 124 0.58 10.04 4.09
C ASN A 124 -0.27 10.06 2.80
N ALA A 125 -0.46 8.91 2.18
CA ALA A 125 -1.28 8.79 0.98
C ALA A 125 -1.89 7.40 0.80
N ILE A 126 -3.01 7.38 0.09
CA ILE A 126 -3.56 6.21 -0.59
C ILE A 126 -3.07 6.27 -2.04
N VAL A 127 -2.39 5.22 -2.48
CA VAL A 127 -1.99 5.09 -3.89
C VAL A 127 -3.09 4.34 -4.64
N THR A 128 -3.70 5.00 -5.61
CA THR A 128 -4.89 4.49 -6.30
C THR A 128 -5.00 5.06 -7.71
N PHE A 129 -5.66 4.34 -8.61
CA PHE A 129 -6.11 4.87 -9.89
C PHE A 129 -7.44 5.63 -9.78
N ASN A 130 -8.17 5.45 -8.69
CA ASN A 130 -9.49 6.04 -8.42
C ASN A 130 -9.40 7.23 -7.46
N GLN A 131 -8.60 8.24 -7.79
CA GLN A 131 -8.37 9.40 -6.92
C GLN A 131 -9.68 10.11 -6.52
N ARG A 132 -10.66 10.16 -7.43
CA ARG A 132 -11.96 10.83 -7.16
C ARG A 132 -12.75 10.19 -6.04
N ASP A 133 -12.74 8.85 -5.97
CA ASP A 133 -13.54 8.11 -4.99
C ASP A 133 -13.05 8.36 -3.57
N PHE A 134 -11.76 8.57 -3.40
CA PHE A 134 -11.15 8.87 -2.10
C PHE A 134 -11.11 10.36 -1.77
N ALA A 135 -10.99 11.24 -2.76
CA ALA A 135 -10.71 12.66 -2.56
C ALA A 135 -11.74 13.37 -1.67
N SER A 136 -13.03 13.03 -1.78
CA SER A 136 -14.09 13.65 -0.99
C SER A 136 -14.06 13.23 0.48
N VAL A 137 -13.60 12.03 0.77
CA VAL A 137 -13.62 11.43 2.12
C VAL A 137 -12.36 11.76 2.91
N ILE A 138 -11.21 11.83 2.24
CA ILE A 138 -9.92 12.08 2.90
C ILE A 138 -9.64 13.54 3.21
N LYS A 139 -10.50 14.47 2.78
CA LYS A 139 -10.34 15.91 3.06
C LYS A 139 -10.20 16.25 4.55
N GLY A 140 -10.85 15.48 5.42
CA GLY A 140 -10.75 15.61 6.87
C GLY A 140 -9.53 14.96 7.51
N PHE A 141 -8.74 14.22 6.72
CA PHE A 141 -7.57 13.48 7.16
C PHE A 141 -6.32 14.04 6.47
N ARG A 142 -5.18 13.98 7.15
CA ARG A 142 -3.89 14.37 6.57
C ARG A 142 -3.37 13.28 5.62
N CYS A 143 -4.17 12.91 4.64
CA CYS A 143 -3.89 11.86 3.69
C CYS A 143 -4.23 12.34 2.28
N ALA A 144 -3.40 12.04 1.31
CA ALA A 144 -3.63 12.34 -0.09
C ALA A 144 -4.07 11.09 -0.86
N ALA A 145 -4.72 11.26 -2.00
CA ALA A 145 -4.92 10.19 -2.98
C ALA A 145 -4.04 10.47 -4.20
N ILE A 146 -3.08 9.60 -4.48
CA ILE A 146 -2.07 9.80 -5.52
C ILE A 146 -1.97 8.60 -6.47
N LEU A 147 -1.54 8.86 -7.70
CA LEU A 147 -1.26 7.81 -8.67
C LEU A 147 0.06 7.08 -8.36
N PRO A 148 0.22 5.82 -8.79
CA PRO A 148 1.48 5.08 -8.61
C PRO A 148 2.73 5.81 -9.12
N ALA A 149 2.64 6.49 -10.26
CA ALA A 149 3.75 7.27 -10.82
C ALA A 149 4.14 8.44 -9.90
N ALA A 150 3.18 9.12 -9.29
CA ALA A 150 3.43 10.20 -8.35
C ALA A 150 4.07 9.67 -7.05
N ALA A 151 3.62 8.53 -6.55
CA ALA A 151 4.22 7.87 -5.40
C ALA A 151 5.70 7.52 -5.64
N LEU A 152 6.01 6.93 -6.81
CA LEU A 152 7.39 6.62 -7.19
C LEU A 152 8.27 7.88 -7.24
N GLN A 153 7.76 8.96 -7.80
CA GLN A 153 8.49 10.21 -7.88
C GLN A 153 8.82 10.76 -6.49
N GLN A 154 7.88 10.70 -5.56
CA GLN A 154 8.09 11.11 -4.17
C GLN A 154 9.14 10.24 -3.47
N ILE A 155 9.10 8.93 -3.67
CA ILE A 155 10.08 8.00 -3.09
C ILE A 155 11.48 8.29 -3.63
N ARG A 156 11.63 8.49 -4.92
CA ARG A 156 12.92 8.80 -5.57
C ARG A 156 13.50 10.13 -5.10
N SER A 157 12.66 11.12 -4.87
CA SER A 157 13.08 12.43 -4.37
C SER A 157 13.53 12.40 -2.91
N SER A 158 13.01 11.44 -2.13
CA SER A 158 13.34 11.28 -0.71
C SER A 158 14.55 10.37 -0.47
N ASN A 159 14.90 9.55 -1.45
CA ASN A 159 16.04 8.61 -1.40
C ASN A 159 16.98 8.89 -2.60
N PRO A 160 17.75 9.98 -2.57
CA PRO A 160 18.66 10.32 -3.65
C PRO A 160 19.84 9.34 -3.77
#